data_0b90dc2cf3a2eaeabcb008fb869830e0
#
_entry.id   0b90dc2cf3a2eaeabcb008fb869830e0
#
_cell.length_a   1.000
_cell.length_b   1.000
_cell.length_c   1.000
_cell.angle_alpha   90.00
_cell.angle_beta   90.00
_cell.angle_gamma   90.00
#
_symmetry.space_group_name_H-M   'P 1'
#
loop_
_entity.id
_entity.type
_entity.pdbx_description
1 polymer ?
#
loop_
_entity_poly.entity_id
_entity_poly.type
_entity_poly.pdbx_seq_one_letter_code
_entity_poly.pdbx_strand_id
1 'polypeptide(L)'
;MLTEYLPVFQVFLPEAGQRRSVLSWLPAEKKLRLAGVFSGCTPDETARALERLRYDGKTIRTVTTLERYRQVPLETDRRQARKLVFLLGMETAEELLRFREEPELLKWLEVIRGQGLCCSLSQLSVNGEDLIRLGYPEGKGIGKALNRLLQLVLDETLENQKELLLKKAKSWMKLDCWQQK
;
A
#
# COMPACT_ATOMS: atom_id res chain seq x y z
N MET A 1 -5.99 31.68 14.04
CA MET A 1 -5.52 32.21 12.75
C MET A 1 -5.99 31.37 11.53
N LEU A 2 -5.68 30.06 11.40
CA LEU A 2 -6.15 29.26 10.23
C LEU A 2 -7.68 29.07 10.19
N THR A 3 -8.33 28.94 11.33
CA THR A 3 -9.78 28.76 11.45
C THR A 3 -10.59 30.01 11.09
N GLU A 4 -10.00 31.18 11.19
CA GLU A 4 -10.63 32.48 10.88
C GLU A 4 -10.79 32.72 9.40
N TYR A 5 -9.85 32.19 8.60
CA TYR A 5 -9.83 32.38 7.14
C TYR A 5 -10.36 31.20 6.33
N LEU A 6 -10.49 30.02 6.94
CA LEU A 6 -10.95 28.80 6.27
C LEU A 6 -12.00 28.08 7.13
N PRO A 7 -13.29 28.39 6.99
CA PRO A 7 -14.36 27.76 7.75
C PRO A 7 -14.37 26.21 7.69
N VAL A 8 -13.79 25.65 6.64
CA VAL A 8 -13.63 24.19 6.49
C VAL A 8 -12.81 23.60 7.65
N PHE A 9 -11.85 24.33 8.19
CA PHE A 9 -11.07 23.87 9.33
C PHE A 9 -11.80 23.95 10.68
N GLN A 10 -12.83 24.78 10.82
CA GLN A 10 -13.64 24.85 12.06
C GLN A 10 -14.44 23.56 12.26
N VAL A 11 -14.91 22.93 11.18
CA VAL A 11 -15.71 21.71 11.22
C VAL A 11 -14.85 20.46 11.44
N PHE A 12 -13.60 20.47 10.95
CA PHE A 12 -12.74 19.29 10.87
C PHE A 12 -11.54 19.29 11.83
N LEU A 13 -11.33 20.37 12.59
CA LEU A 13 -10.20 20.49 13.50
C LEU A 13 -10.62 20.71 14.96
N PRO A 14 -11.23 19.72 15.64
CA PRO A 14 -11.28 19.74 17.08
C PRO A 14 -9.87 19.59 17.63
N GLU A 15 -9.47 20.41 18.60
CA GLU A 15 -8.20 20.37 19.35
C GLU A 15 -6.90 20.74 18.60
N ALA A 16 -6.79 22.03 18.24
CA ALA A 16 -5.59 22.58 17.60
C ALA A 16 -4.27 22.39 18.40
N GLY A 17 -4.35 22.10 19.70
CA GLY A 17 -3.17 21.95 20.57
C GLY A 17 -2.36 20.68 20.29
N GLN A 18 -3.02 19.54 20.10
CA GLN A 18 -2.35 18.26 19.86
C GLN A 18 -1.69 18.19 18.48
N ARG A 19 -2.17 18.96 17.51
CA ARG A 19 -1.69 18.95 16.12
C ARG A 19 -0.42 19.77 15.93
N ARG A 20 -0.17 20.76 16.77
CA ARG A 20 1.10 21.51 16.76
C ARG A 20 2.28 20.59 17.04
N SER A 21 2.11 19.61 17.97
CA SER A 21 3.17 18.65 18.28
C SER A 21 3.47 17.72 17.08
N VAL A 22 2.43 17.26 16.36
CA VAL A 22 2.61 16.41 15.18
C VAL A 22 3.30 17.16 14.05
N LEU A 23 2.93 18.41 13.78
CA LEU A 23 3.52 19.20 12.71
C LEU A 23 4.97 19.63 12.97
N SER A 24 5.42 19.64 14.22
CA SER A 24 6.76 20.12 14.58
C SER A 24 7.87 19.16 14.11
N TRP A 25 7.61 17.86 14.08
CA TRP A 25 8.60 16.84 13.70
C TRP A 25 8.42 16.31 12.27
N LEU A 26 7.26 16.54 11.64
CA LEU A 26 7.02 16.09 10.27
C LEU A 26 7.91 16.83 9.26
N PRO A 27 8.47 16.09 8.28
CA PRO A 27 9.22 16.70 7.19
C PRO A 27 8.44 17.82 6.48
N ALA A 28 9.15 18.75 5.84
CA ALA A 28 8.55 19.86 5.09
C ALA A 28 7.90 19.40 3.75
N GLU A 29 7.35 18.22 3.73
CA GLU A 29 6.66 17.62 2.59
C GLU A 29 5.15 17.89 2.68
N LYS A 30 4.59 18.43 1.59
CA LYS A 30 3.19 18.88 1.52
C LYS A 30 2.20 17.81 2.00
N LYS A 31 2.32 16.58 1.52
CA LYS A 31 1.37 15.49 1.81
C LYS A 31 1.45 15.04 3.28
N LEU A 32 2.66 14.92 3.83
CA LEU A 32 2.87 14.55 5.22
C LEU A 32 2.33 15.62 6.17
N ARG A 33 2.57 16.89 5.85
CA ARG A 33 2.02 17.99 6.64
C ARG A 33 0.50 18.08 6.54
N LEU A 34 -0.10 17.81 5.40
CA LEU A 34 -1.56 17.70 5.26
C LEU A 34 -2.10 16.56 6.11
N ALA A 35 -1.50 15.37 6.07
CA ALA A 35 -1.89 14.27 6.93
C ALA A 35 -1.78 14.65 8.42
N GLY A 36 -0.70 15.33 8.82
CA GLY A 36 -0.56 15.87 10.18
C GLY A 36 -1.67 16.86 10.56
N VAL A 37 -2.08 17.73 9.65
CA VAL A 37 -3.21 18.67 9.86
C VAL A 37 -4.52 17.93 10.06
N PHE A 38 -4.80 16.89 9.27
CA PHE A 38 -6.03 16.09 9.35
C PHE A 38 -5.93 14.90 10.32
N SER A 39 -4.84 14.81 11.07
CA SER A 39 -4.64 13.78 12.09
C SER A 39 -5.81 13.73 13.07
N GLY A 40 -6.45 12.56 13.18
CA GLY A 40 -7.65 12.37 14.01
C GLY A 40 -8.97 12.57 13.27
N CYS A 41 -8.97 13.02 12.02
CA CYS A 41 -10.14 12.98 11.15
C CYS A 41 -10.27 11.59 10.51
N THR A 42 -11.48 11.23 10.12
CA THR A 42 -11.68 10.04 9.29
C THR A 42 -11.14 10.27 7.87
N PRO A 43 -10.77 9.21 7.13
CA PRO A 43 -10.34 9.34 5.73
C PRO A 43 -11.38 10.05 4.84
N ASP A 44 -12.68 9.84 5.10
CA ASP A 44 -13.76 10.47 4.33
C ASP A 44 -13.89 11.96 4.63
N GLU A 45 -13.75 12.37 5.89
CA GLU A 45 -13.72 13.78 6.27
C GLU A 45 -12.52 14.49 5.66
N THR A 46 -11.37 13.84 5.72
CA THR A 46 -10.12 14.33 5.10
C THR A 46 -10.29 14.50 3.60
N ALA A 47 -10.89 13.51 2.91
CA ALA A 47 -11.15 13.59 1.47
C ALA A 47 -12.03 14.80 1.13
N ARG A 48 -13.19 14.94 1.80
CA ARG A 48 -14.13 16.04 1.57
C ARG A 48 -13.50 17.42 1.82
N ALA A 49 -12.67 17.54 2.85
CA ALA A 49 -11.97 18.79 3.15
C ALA A 49 -10.96 19.14 2.06
N LEU A 50 -10.16 18.18 1.61
CA LEU A 50 -9.17 18.37 0.56
C LEU A 50 -9.81 18.65 -0.81
N GLU A 51 -10.96 18.04 -1.12
CA GLU A 51 -11.75 18.34 -2.31
C GLU A 51 -12.26 19.79 -2.30
N ARG A 52 -12.80 20.27 -1.17
CA ARG A 52 -13.21 21.66 -0.99
C ARG A 52 -12.04 22.64 -1.16
N LEU A 53 -10.85 22.23 -0.72
CA LEU A 53 -9.61 23.00 -0.89
C LEU A 53 -9.01 22.86 -2.30
N ARG A 54 -9.69 22.14 -3.20
CA ARG A 54 -9.31 21.91 -4.60
C ARG A 54 -7.91 21.26 -4.76
N TYR A 55 -7.56 20.34 -3.89
CA TYR A 55 -6.38 19.51 -4.08
C TYR A 55 -6.57 18.50 -5.21
N ASP A 56 -5.48 18.11 -5.85
CA ASP A 56 -5.48 17.08 -6.89
C ASP A 56 -5.80 15.69 -6.31
N GLY A 57 -6.39 14.82 -7.15
CA GLY A 57 -6.82 13.49 -6.73
C GLY A 57 -5.67 12.58 -6.25
N LYS A 58 -4.40 12.81 -6.70
CA LYS A 58 -3.24 12.07 -6.19
C LYS A 58 -2.95 12.46 -4.75
N THR A 59 -2.94 13.75 -4.45
CA THR A 59 -2.76 14.28 -3.09
C THR A 59 -3.84 13.78 -2.16
N ILE A 60 -5.12 13.87 -2.56
CA ILE A 60 -6.26 13.41 -1.75
C ILE A 60 -6.10 11.92 -1.42
N ARG A 61 -5.87 11.06 -2.42
CA ARG A 61 -5.68 9.62 -2.22
C ARG A 61 -4.53 9.31 -1.29
N THR A 62 -3.39 9.98 -1.47
CA THR A 62 -2.24 9.75 -0.59
C THR A 62 -2.57 10.13 0.85
N VAL A 63 -3.04 11.35 1.10
CA VAL A 63 -3.33 11.84 2.47
C VAL A 63 -4.37 10.98 3.17
N THR A 64 -5.45 10.60 2.48
CA THR A 64 -6.47 9.70 3.03
C THR A 64 -5.93 8.30 3.31
N THR A 65 -4.98 7.82 2.50
CA THR A 65 -4.29 6.54 2.74
C THR A 65 -3.41 6.62 3.98
N LEU A 66 -2.65 7.70 4.16
CA LEU A 66 -1.83 7.91 5.36
C LEU A 66 -2.70 7.89 6.64
N GLU A 67 -3.86 8.57 6.62
CA GLU A 67 -4.79 8.55 7.76
C GLU A 67 -5.37 7.16 7.99
N ARG A 68 -5.77 6.45 6.95
CA ARG A 68 -6.33 5.09 7.05
C ARG A 68 -5.35 4.10 7.69
N TYR A 69 -4.08 4.18 7.33
CA TYR A 69 -3.03 3.25 7.81
C TYR A 69 -2.28 3.77 9.03
N ARG A 70 -2.63 4.94 9.53
CA ARG A 70 -1.92 5.61 10.62
C ARG A 70 -1.75 4.74 11.86
N GLN A 71 -2.81 4.03 12.27
CA GLN A 71 -2.84 3.22 13.50
C GLN A 71 -2.92 1.72 13.23
N VAL A 72 -2.85 1.31 11.96
CA VAL A 72 -2.86 -0.12 11.62
C VAL A 72 -1.57 -0.75 12.16
N PRO A 73 -1.64 -1.82 12.98
CA PRO A 73 -0.43 -2.51 13.44
C PRO A 73 0.42 -2.98 12.26
N LEU A 74 1.73 -2.76 12.32
CA LEU A 74 2.70 -3.20 11.32
C LEU A 74 3.77 -4.04 12.01
N GLU A 75 4.11 -5.16 11.40
CA GLU A 75 5.29 -5.93 11.75
C GLU A 75 6.52 -5.27 11.13
N THR A 76 7.67 -5.31 11.82
CA THR A 76 8.91 -4.64 11.37
C THR A 76 9.79 -5.57 10.54
N ASP A 77 9.19 -6.37 9.67
CA ASP A 77 9.90 -7.34 8.85
C ASP A 77 9.82 -7.00 7.34
N ARG A 78 10.66 -7.70 6.56
CA ARG A 78 10.72 -7.54 5.10
C ARG A 78 9.41 -7.90 4.42
N ARG A 79 8.67 -8.89 4.92
CA ARG A 79 7.38 -9.33 4.35
C ARG A 79 6.34 -8.23 4.48
N GLN A 80 6.28 -7.57 5.65
CA GLN A 80 5.39 -6.44 5.87
C GLN A 80 5.73 -5.28 4.93
N ALA A 81 7.00 -4.95 4.77
CA ALA A 81 7.43 -3.90 3.84
C ALA A 81 7.02 -4.23 2.39
N ARG A 82 7.21 -5.47 1.93
CA ARG A 82 6.78 -5.92 0.60
C ARG A 82 5.26 -5.86 0.41
N LYS A 83 4.48 -6.24 1.43
CA LYS A 83 3.01 -6.13 1.44
C LYS A 83 2.56 -4.67 1.34
N LEU A 84 3.21 -3.77 2.06
CA LEU A 84 2.93 -2.33 1.94
C LEU A 84 3.21 -1.81 0.53
N VAL A 85 4.33 -2.18 -0.07
CA VAL A 85 4.65 -1.81 -1.46
C VAL A 85 3.62 -2.38 -2.44
N PHE A 86 3.19 -3.61 -2.25
CA PHE A 86 2.13 -4.22 -3.08
C PHE A 86 0.81 -3.46 -2.98
N LEU A 87 0.39 -3.09 -1.77
CA LEU A 87 -0.91 -2.45 -1.51
C LEU A 87 -0.93 -0.96 -1.92
N LEU A 88 0.14 -0.24 -1.64
CA LEU A 88 0.16 1.23 -1.70
C LEU A 88 1.04 1.77 -2.83
N GLY A 89 1.91 0.93 -3.38
CA GLY A 89 3.02 1.36 -4.23
C GLY A 89 4.20 1.90 -3.41
N MET A 90 5.39 1.93 -4.01
CA MET A 90 6.64 2.31 -3.32
C MET A 90 6.60 3.73 -2.74
N GLU A 91 6.13 4.72 -3.52
CA GLU A 91 6.07 6.13 -3.11
C GLU A 91 5.18 6.32 -1.86
N THR A 92 3.94 5.79 -1.91
CA THR A 92 2.98 5.96 -0.80
C THR A 92 3.38 5.15 0.43
N ALA A 93 3.98 3.97 0.25
CA ALA A 93 4.52 3.18 1.36
C ALA A 93 5.65 3.93 2.08
N GLU A 94 6.57 4.56 1.34
CA GLU A 94 7.65 5.37 1.91
C GLU A 94 7.08 6.60 2.65
N GLU A 95 6.11 7.32 2.07
CA GLU A 95 5.43 8.44 2.72
C GLU A 95 4.73 8.00 4.03
N LEU A 96 4.06 6.84 4.02
CA LEU A 96 3.41 6.28 5.21
C LEU A 96 4.42 5.97 6.32
N LEU A 97 5.52 5.31 5.98
CA LEU A 97 6.52 4.93 6.98
C LEU A 97 7.28 6.14 7.55
N ARG A 98 7.49 7.18 6.75
CA ARG A 98 7.99 8.49 7.25
C ARG A 98 6.98 9.19 8.16
N PHE A 99 5.69 9.15 7.79
CA PHE A 99 4.61 9.73 8.59
C PHE A 99 4.44 9.04 9.94
N ARG A 100 4.73 7.73 10.01
CA ARG A 100 4.63 6.92 11.23
C ARG A 100 5.92 6.82 12.02
N GLU A 101 7.03 7.37 11.51
CA GLU A 101 8.38 7.23 12.10
C GLU A 101 8.81 5.76 12.26
N GLU A 102 8.69 4.97 11.18
CA GLU A 102 9.02 3.54 11.16
C GLU A 102 10.38 3.29 10.45
N PRO A 103 11.53 3.59 11.11
CA PRO A 103 12.85 3.55 10.45
C PRO A 103 13.27 2.16 10.01
N GLU A 104 12.87 1.12 10.73
CA GLU A 104 13.21 -0.27 10.38
C GLU A 104 12.52 -0.70 9.07
N LEU A 105 11.24 -0.35 8.91
CA LEU A 105 10.52 -0.63 7.67
C LEU A 105 11.03 0.22 6.50
N LEU A 106 11.48 1.46 6.75
CA LEU A 106 12.12 2.29 5.72
C LEU A 106 13.41 1.63 5.20
N LYS A 107 14.25 1.06 6.06
CA LYS A 107 15.43 0.28 5.65
C LYS A 107 15.04 -0.88 4.73
N TRP A 108 13.95 -1.58 5.04
CA TRP A 108 13.46 -2.65 4.18
C TRP A 108 12.98 -2.15 2.82
N LEU A 109 12.37 -0.95 2.72
CA LEU A 109 12.03 -0.37 1.41
C LEU A 109 13.28 -0.11 0.56
N GLU A 110 14.37 0.36 1.17
CA GLU A 110 15.64 0.56 0.47
C GLU A 110 16.21 -0.77 -0.07
N VAL A 111 16.16 -1.83 0.75
CA VAL A 111 16.57 -3.18 0.32
C VAL A 111 15.71 -3.69 -0.83
N ILE A 112 14.37 -3.54 -0.72
CA ILE A 112 13.41 -3.95 -1.77
C ILE A 112 13.72 -3.21 -3.08
N ARG A 113 13.97 -1.90 -3.02
CA ARG A 113 14.32 -1.07 -4.18
C ARG A 113 15.67 -1.46 -4.76
N GLY A 114 16.69 -1.61 -3.93
CA GLY A 114 18.06 -1.93 -4.38
C GLY A 114 18.21 -3.32 -4.97
N GLN A 115 17.48 -4.30 -4.45
CA GLN A 115 17.51 -5.68 -4.93
C GLN A 115 16.45 -6.00 -6.00
N GLY A 116 15.56 -5.05 -6.31
CA GLY A 116 14.48 -5.27 -7.27
C GLY A 116 13.52 -6.40 -6.86
N LEU A 117 13.24 -6.54 -5.55
CA LEU A 117 12.40 -7.62 -5.06
C LEU A 117 10.97 -7.50 -5.61
N CYS A 118 10.40 -8.63 -6.01
CA CYS A 118 9.06 -8.70 -6.55
C CYS A 118 8.02 -8.25 -5.51
N CYS A 119 7.30 -7.17 -5.83
CA CYS A 119 6.19 -6.63 -5.03
C CYS A 119 4.92 -6.40 -5.85
N SER A 120 4.89 -6.80 -7.14
CA SER A 120 3.74 -6.59 -8.01
C SER A 120 3.59 -7.74 -9.01
N LEU A 121 2.39 -7.87 -9.59
CA LEU A 121 2.12 -8.87 -10.63
C LEU A 121 3.02 -8.70 -11.85
N SER A 122 3.38 -7.46 -12.20
CA SER A 122 4.25 -7.17 -13.35
C SER A 122 5.71 -7.61 -13.13
N GLN A 123 6.11 -7.79 -11.88
CA GLN A 123 7.45 -8.26 -11.49
C GLN A 123 7.50 -9.77 -11.24
N LEU A 124 6.36 -10.46 -11.33
CA LEU A 124 6.32 -11.91 -11.17
C LEU A 124 6.98 -12.58 -12.38
N SER A 125 7.79 -13.62 -12.14
CA SER A 125 8.52 -14.35 -13.19
C SER A 125 7.62 -15.22 -14.08
N VAL A 126 6.31 -15.25 -13.84
CA VAL A 126 5.28 -15.90 -14.65
C VAL A 126 4.16 -14.93 -14.99
N ASN A 127 3.56 -15.11 -16.15
CA ASN A 127 2.45 -14.31 -16.64
C ASN A 127 1.22 -15.17 -16.99
N GLY A 128 0.16 -14.52 -17.49
CA GLY A 128 -1.07 -15.22 -17.86
C GLY A 128 -0.87 -16.25 -18.99
N GLU A 129 -0.03 -15.95 -19.97
CA GLU A 129 0.26 -16.88 -21.10
C GLU A 129 0.97 -18.14 -20.60
N ASP A 130 1.89 -18.02 -19.64
CA ASP A 130 2.56 -19.18 -19.05
C ASP A 130 1.56 -20.12 -18.35
N LEU A 131 0.54 -19.56 -17.69
CA LEU A 131 -0.53 -20.35 -17.07
C LEU A 131 -1.46 -20.97 -18.11
N ILE A 132 -1.77 -20.29 -19.22
CA ILE A 132 -2.56 -20.84 -20.33
C ILE A 132 -1.80 -22.03 -20.95
N ARG A 133 -0.51 -21.88 -21.22
CA ARG A 133 0.34 -22.97 -21.72
C ARG A 133 0.42 -24.16 -20.74
N LEU A 134 0.27 -23.89 -19.44
CA LEU A 134 0.21 -24.93 -18.41
C LEU A 134 -1.13 -25.68 -18.39
N GLY A 135 -2.18 -25.12 -19.05
CA GLY A 135 -3.52 -25.70 -19.15
C GLY A 135 -4.60 -25.00 -18.30
N TYR A 136 -4.32 -23.80 -17.78
CA TYR A 136 -5.36 -22.99 -17.12
C TYR A 136 -6.37 -22.48 -18.18
N PRO A 137 -7.67 -22.56 -17.91
CA PRO A 137 -8.67 -21.97 -18.80
C PRO A 137 -8.55 -20.43 -18.79
N GLU A 138 -8.74 -19.84 -19.95
CA GLU A 138 -8.77 -18.37 -20.08
C GLU A 138 -9.88 -17.75 -19.20
N GLY A 139 -9.60 -16.59 -18.63
CA GLY A 139 -10.56 -15.82 -17.85
C GLY A 139 -10.12 -15.52 -16.42
N LYS A 140 -11.08 -15.28 -15.52
CA LYS A 140 -10.86 -14.83 -14.14
C LYS A 140 -9.97 -15.77 -13.30
N GLY A 141 -9.88 -17.05 -13.66
CA GLY A 141 -9.06 -18.04 -12.97
C GLY A 141 -7.57 -17.73 -13.01
N ILE A 142 -7.08 -17.23 -14.16
CA ILE A 142 -5.66 -16.85 -14.36
C ILE A 142 -5.27 -15.73 -13.39
N GLY A 143 -6.07 -14.69 -13.30
CA GLY A 143 -5.80 -13.56 -12.39
C GLY A 143 -5.78 -14.00 -10.93
N LYS A 144 -6.70 -14.90 -10.52
CA LYS A 144 -6.70 -15.48 -9.16
C LYS A 144 -5.43 -16.30 -8.90
N ALA A 145 -4.99 -17.12 -9.87
CA ALA A 145 -3.78 -17.92 -9.74
C ALA A 145 -2.53 -17.05 -9.62
N LEU A 146 -2.38 -16.02 -10.47
CA LEU A 146 -1.27 -15.08 -10.41
C LEU A 146 -1.23 -14.32 -9.08
N ASN A 147 -2.37 -13.82 -8.60
CA ASN A 147 -2.44 -13.16 -7.29
C ASN A 147 -2.05 -14.12 -6.16
N ARG A 148 -2.49 -15.37 -6.20
CA ARG A 148 -2.13 -16.37 -5.19
C ARG A 148 -0.63 -16.70 -5.23
N LEU A 149 -0.02 -16.81 -6.42
CA LEU A 149 1.43 -16.98 -6.56
C LEU A 149 2.18 -15.78 -5.99
N LEU A 150 1.72 -14.56 -6.31
CA LEU A 150 2.32 -13.34 -5.78
C LEU A 150 2.25 -13.30 -4.25
N GLN A 151 1.13 -13.69 -3.63
CA GLN A 151 1.04 -13.74 -2.16
C GLN A 151 2.09 -14.68 -1.56
N LEU A 152 2.31 -15.87 -2.16
CA LEU A 152 3.36 -16.78 -1.69
C LEU A 152 4.76 -16.19 -1.81
N VAL A 153 5.01 -15.39 -2.87
CA VAL A 153 6.28 -14.68 -3.04
C VAL A 153 6.43 -13.54 -2.04
N LEU A 154 5.36 -12.78 -1.77
CA LEU A 154 5.35 -11.71 -0.75
C LEU A 154 5.56 -12.26 0.66
N ASP A 155 4.96 -13.41 0.97
CA ASP A 155 5.10 -14.12 2.24
C ASP A 155 6.44 -14.90 2.36
N GLU A 156 7.29 -14.84 1.32
CA GLU A 156 8.60 -15.52 1.25
C GLU A 156 8.51 -17.04 1.41
N THR A 157 7.35 -17.62 1.13
CA THR A 157 7.14 -19.07 1.15
C THR A 157 7.47 -19.73 -0.19
N LEU A 158 7.62 -18.92 -1.25
CA LEU A 158 8.01 -19.35 -2.59
C LEU A 158 8.91 -18.30 -3.24
N GLU A 159 10.01 -18.73 -3.85
CA GLU A 159 10.89 -17.85 -4.60
C GLU A 159 10.26 -17.43 -5.92
N ASN A 160 10.55 -16.19 -6.36
CA ASN A 160 10.10 -15.67 -7.66
C ASN A 160 10.91 -16.26 -8.82
N GLN A 161 10.88 -17.57 -8.96
CA GLN A 161 11.52 -18.32 -10.05
C GLN A 161 10.45 -19.01 -10.89
N LYS A 162 10.54 -18.83 -12.21
CA LYS A 162 9.52 -19.30 -13.16
C LYS A 162 9.16 -20.78 -12.98
N GLU A 163 10.16 -21.63 -12.84
CA GLU A 163 9.96 -23.09 -12.70
C GLU A 163 9.22 -23.43 -11.42
N LEU A 164 9.59 -22.82 -10.29
CA LEU A 164 8.96 -23.05 -8.99
C LEU A 164 7.51 -22.58 -8.98
N LEU A 165 7.25 -21.41 -9.56
CA LEU A 165 5.92 -20.83 -9.68
C LEU A 165 5.01 -21.72 -10.55
N LEU A 166 5.49 -22.17 -11.70
CA LEU A 166 4.74 -23.07 -12.59
C LEU A 166 4.50 -24.43 -11.93
N LYS A 167 5.50 -25.00 -11.24
CA LYS A 167 5.33 -26.24 -10.48
C LYS A 167 4.24 -26.10 -9.42
N LYS A 168 4.22 -24.97 -8.71
CA LYS A 168 3.19 -24.65 -7.71
C LYS A 168 1.81 -24.50 -8.34
N ALA A 169 1.71 -23.73 -9.42
CA ALA A 169 0.46 -23.57 -10.17
C ALA A 169 -0.09 -24.93 -10.66
N LYS A 170 0.79 -25.79 -11.23
CA LYS A 170 0.41 -27.13 -11.68
C LYS A 170 -0.14 -28.00 -10.55
N SER A 171 0.39 -27.87 -9.33
CA SER A 171 -0.12 -28.63 -8.19
C SER A 171 -1.56 -28.26 -7.83
N TRP A 172 -1.97 -27.00 -8.04
CA TRP A 172 -3.34 -26.55 -7.77
C TRP A 172 -4.34 -27.10 -8.79
N MET A 173 -3.93 -27.25 -10.07
CA MET A 173 -4.80 -27.85 -11.10
C MET A 173 -5.18 -29.29 -10.76
N LYS A 174 -4.25 -30.04 -10.15
CA LYS A 174 -4.49 -31.44 -9.75
C LYS A 174 -5.44 -31.55 -8.55
N LEU A 175 -5.63 -30.48 -7.77
CA LEU A 175 -6.43 -30.47 -6.54
C LEU A 175 -7.85 -29.92 -6.76
N ASP A 176 -8.32 -29.83 -8.01
CA ASP A 176 -9.66 -29.33 -8.40
C ASP A 176 -10.12 -28.01 -7.74
N CYS A 177 -9.19 -27.22 -7.22
CA CYS A 177 -9.49 -25.97 -6.51
C CYS A 177 -10.01 -24.82 -7.41
N TRP A 178 -10.14 -25.03 -8.72
CA TRP A 178 -10.51 -23.96 -9.69
C TRP A 178 -11.89 -24.13 -10.30
N GLN A 179 -12.62 -25.24 -10.00
CA GLN A 179 -13.94 -25.51 -10.55
C GLN A 179 -15.11 -25.01 -9.68
N GLN A 180 -14.85 -24.33 -8.56
CA GLN A 180 -15.94 -23.75 -7.79
C GLN A 180 -16.06 -22.25 -8.06
N LYS A 181 -17.04 -21.94 -8.95
CA LYS A 181 -17.86 -20.74 -9.22
C LYS A 181 -17.21 -19.35 -9.10
#